data_562af1ebd2b614759cc392e910fbce11
#
_entry.id   562af1ebd2b614759cc392e910fbce11
#
_cell.length_a   1.000
_cell.length_b   1.000
_cell.length_c   1.000
_cell.angle_alpha   90.00
_cell.angle_beta   90.00
_cell.angle_gamma   90.00
#
_symmetry.space_group_name_H-M   'P 1'
#
loop_
_entity.id
_entity.type
_entity.pdbx_description
1 polymer ?
#
loop_
_entity_poly.entity_id
_entity_poly.type
_entity_poly.pdbx_seq_one_letter_code
_entity_poly.pdbx_strand_id
1 'polypeptide(L)' 'MYIYTMSTITLQIPDSVELSPRDTIRFLAAKLYESGRLSLGQAAELTGLSKPTFAEILADYGVSIINYSIEDVINDAANL' A
#
# COMPACT_ATOMS: atom_id res chain seq x y z
N MET A 1 -18.66 2.38 -19.79
CA MET A 1 -17.36 1.74 -20.14
C MET A 1 -16.24 2.40 -19.37
N TYR A 2 -15.39 1.60 -18.78
CA TYR A 2 -14.24 2.13 -18.04
C TYR A 2 -13.00 2.05 -18.91
N ILE A 3 -12.29 3.17 -18.97
CA ILE A 3 -10.98 3.18 -19.58
C ILE A 3 -9.99 3.26 -18.42
N TYR A 4 -9.20 2.20 -18.28
CA TYR A 4 -8.17 2.18 -17.26
C TYR A 4 -6.93 2.82 -17.83
N THR A 5 -6.52 3.92 -17.22
CA THR A 5 -5.22 4.51 -17.51
C THR A 5 -4.29 4.18 -16.36
N MET A 6 -3.13 3.66 -16.70
CA MET A 6 -2.11 3.36 -15.71
C MET A 6 -0.99 4.38 -15.87
N SER A 7 -0.57 4.93 -14.75
CA SER A 7 0.58 5.81 -14.71
C SER A 7 1.76 5.03 -14.13
N THR A 8 2.92 5.25 -14.68
CA THR A 8 4.14 4.61 -14.22
C THR A 8 5.11 5.65 -13.72
N ILE A 9 5.63 5.42 -12.53
CA ILE A 9 6.68 6.26 -11.96
C ILE A 9 7.95 5.43 -11.90
N THR A 10 9.01 5.94 -12.49
CA THR A 10 10.31 5.29 -12.46
C THR A 10 11.21 6.05 -11.50
N LEU A 11 11.75 5.34 -10.51
CA LEU A 11 12.67 5.92 -9.55
C LEU A 11 14.04 5.30 -9.76
N GLN A 12 15.03 6.14 -10.05
CA GLN A 12 16.40 5.69 -10.19
C GLN A 12 17.11 5.82 -8.85
N ILE A 13 17.55 4.69 -8.32
CA ILE A 13 18.22 4.64 -7.03
C ILE A 13 19.73 4.50 -7.29
N PRO A 14 20.56 5.48 -6.88
CA PRO A 14 21.99 5.35 -7.04
C PRO A 14 22.55 4.16 -6.28
N ASP A 15 23.61 3.55 -6.81
CA ASP A 15 24.22 2.37 -6.17
C ASP A 15 24.72 2.66 -4.76
N SER A 16 25.04 3.92 -4.46
CA SER A 16 25.46 4.32 -3.13
C SER A 16 24.35 4.31 -2.10
N VAL A 17 23.11 4.19 -2.53
CA VAL A 17 21.94 4.17 -1.66
C VAL A 17 21.38 2.76 -1.63
N GLU A 18 21.35 2.16 -0.44
CA GLU A 18 20.87 0.80 -0.28
C GLU A 18 19.37 0.79 -0.03
N LEU A 19 18.59 0.73 -1.10
CA LEU A 19 17.14 0.64 -1.02
C LEU A 19 16.66 -0.53 -1.87
N SER A 20 15.90 -1.41 -1.26
CA SER A 20 15.21 -2.47 -1.99
C SER A 20 14.00 -1.86 -2.71
N PRO A 21 13.80 -2.14 -4.00
CA PRO A 21 12.59 -1.68 -4.70
C PRO A 21 11.30 -2.09 -3.99
N ARG A 22 11.25 -3.32 -3.49
CA ARG A 22 10.07 -3.83 -2.78
C ARG A 22 9.80 -3.01 -1.52
N ASP A 23 10.82 -2.79 -0.69
CA ASP A 23 10.65 -2.05 0.55
C ASP A 23 10.32 -0.59 0.27
N THR A 24 10.89 -0.03 -0.78
CA THR A 24 10.60 1.36 -1.18
C THR A 24 9.14 1.51 -1.57
N ILE A 25 8.60 0.59 -2.34
CA ILE A 25 7.18 0.62 -2.74
C ILE A 25 6.28 0.48 -1.52
N ARG A 26 6.61 -0.43 -0.61
CA ARG A 26 5.82 -0.63 0.61
C ARG A 26 5.87 0.59 1.52
N PHE A 27 7.04 1.18 1.66
CA PHE A 27 7.19 2.40 2.43
C PHE A 27 6.36 3.53 1.84
N LEU A 28 6.44 3.71 0.51
CA LEU A 28 5.69 4.75 -0.17
C LEU A 28 4.18 4.53 0.00
N ALA A 29 3.71 3.30 -0.19
CA ALA A 29 2.30 2.98 -0.02
C ALA A 29 1.83 3.24 1.41
N ALA A 30 2.65 2.88 2.39
CA ALA A 30 2.32 3.11 3.80
C ALA A 30 2.20 4.60 4.11
N LYS A 31 3.12 5.40 3.60
CA LYS A 31 3.09 6.85 3.83
C LYS A 31 1.95 7.53 3.09
N LEU A 32 1.63 7.08 1.89
CA LEU A 32 0.48 7.61 1.15
C LEU A 32 -0.83 7.26 1.87
N TYR A 33 -0.91 6.07 2.44
CA TYR A 33 -2.04 5.70 3.27
C TYR A 33 -2.12 6.58 4.53
N GLU A 34 -1.00 6.72 5.22
CA GLU A 34 -0.95 7.54 6.44
C GLU A 34 -1.38 8.98 6.18
N SER A 35 -0.99 9.53 5.03
CA SER A 35 -1.30 10.91 4.67
C SER A 35 -2.74 11.09 4.15
N GLY A 36 -3.49 10.01 4.02
CA GLY A 36 -4.87 10.06 3.53
C GLY A 36 -5.01 10.11 2.02
N ARG A 37 -3.91 9.97 1.28
CA ARG A 37 -3.95 10.00 -0.18
C ARG A 37 -4.44 8.70 -0.79
N LEU A 38 -4.23 7.59 -0.10
CA LEU A 38 -4.69 6.28 -0.51
C LEU A 38 -5.50 5.65 0.62
N SER A 39 -6.54 4.92 0.25
CA SER A 39 -7.22 4.03 1.19
C SER A 39 -6.33 2.82 1.46
N LEU A 40 -6.66 2.05 2.49
CA LEU A 40 -5.93 0.83 2.79
C LEU A 40 -5.94 -0.12 1.59
N GLY A 41 -7.08 -0.27 0.94
CA GLY A 41 -7.20 -1.14 -0.24
C GLY A 41 -6.35 -0.66 -1.40
N GLN A 42 -6.34 0.64 -1.66
CA GLN A 42 -5.52 1.21 -2.74
C GLN A 42 -4.03 1.05 -2.45
N ALA A 43 -3.63 1.27 -1.21
CA ALA A 43 -2.23 1.10 -0.82
C ALA A 43 -1.80 -0.36 -0.94
N ALA A 44 -2.66 -1.29 -0.52
CA ALA A 44 -2.41 -2.72 -0.67
C ALA A 44 -2.26 -3.08 -2.15
N GLU A 45 -3.15 -2.55 -3.00
CA GLU A 45 -3.10 -2.79 -4.43
C GLU A 45 -1.78 -2.30 -5.03
N LEU A 46 -1.31 -1.13 -4.60
CA LEU A 46 -0.04 -0.59 -5.07
C LEU A 46 1.13 -1.53 -4.77
N THR A 47 1.08 -2.22 -3.65
CA THR A 47 2.14 -3.16 -3.25
C THR A 47 1.93 -4.57 -3.78
N GLY A 48 0.76 -4.87 -4.32
CA GLY A 48 0.40 -6.22 -4.74
C GLY A 48 0.03 -7.14 -3.58
N LEU A 49 -0.23 -6.60 -2.42
CA LEU A 49 -0.59 -7.36 -1.22
C LEU A 49 -2.08 -7.30 -0.98
N SER A 50 -2.61 -8.27 -0.22
CA SER A 50 -3.98 -8.18 0.27
C SER A 50 -4.06 -7.12 1.37
N LYS A 51 -5.27 -6.61 1.64
CA LYS A 51 -5.45 -5.63 2.72
C LYS A 51 -4.97 -6.15 4.07
N PRO A 52 -5.32 -7.37 4.50
CA PRO A 52 -4.83 -7.88 5.78
C PRO A 52 -3.30 -7.96 5.85
N THR A 53 -2.68 -8.42 4.77
CA THR A 53 -1.21 -8.53 4.73
C THR A 53 -0.58 -7.15 4.76
N PHE A 54 -1.12 -6.20 4.01
CA PHE A 54 -0.60 -4.83 4.02
C PHE A 54 -0.77 -4.20 5.40
N ALA A 55 -1.91 -4.42 6.05
CA ALA A 55 -2.16 -3.92 7.40
C ALA A 55 -1.12 -4.44 8.40
N GLU A 56 -0.74 -5.72 8.26
CA GLU A 56 0.26 -6.32 9.13
C GLU A 56 1.63 -5.67 9.01
N ILE A 57 1.99 -5.22 7.81
CA ILE A 57 3.33 -4.65 7.60
C ILE A 57 3.41 -3.15 7.90
N LEU A 58 2.28 -2.49 8.13
CA LEU A 58 2.27 -1.03 8.38
C LEU A 58 3.17 -0.66 9.56
N ALA A 59 3.14 -1.46 10.62
CA ALA A 59 3.94 -1.19 11.82
C ALA A 59 5.44 -1.19 11.50
N ASP A 60 5.87 -1.99 10.54
CA ASP A 60 7.28 -2.06 10.14
C ASP A 60 7.75 -0.74 9.54
N TYR A 61 6.82 0.07 9.05
CA TYR A 61 7.11 1.37 8.44
C TYR A 61 6.71 2.53 9.35
N GLY A 62 6.41 2.24 10.62
CA GLY A 62 6.05 3.26 11.59
C GLY A 62 4.67 3.87 11.36
N VAL A 63 3.79 3.16 10.71
CA VAL A 63 2.44 3.62 10.40
C VAL A 63 1.42 2.80 11.16
N SER A 64 0.51 3.49 11.85
CA SER A 64 -0.60 2.82 12.54
C SER A 64 -1.75 2.59 11.57
N ILE A 65 -2.53 1.55 11.82
CA ILE A 65 -3.74 1.30 11.04
C ILE A 65 -4.76 2.38 11.43
N ILE A 66 -5.20 3.13 10.41
CA ILE A 66 -6.17 4.20 10.58
C ILE A 66 -7.40 3.82 9.77
N ASN A 67 -8.59 3.89 10.40
CA ASN A 67 -9.86 3.67 9.72
C ASN A 67 -10.01 2.28 9.08
N TYR A 68 -9.32 1.28 9.66
CA TYR A 68 -9.55 -0.11 9.26
C TYR A 68 -10.79 -0.60 9.96
N SER A 69 -11.94 -0.39 9.33
CA SER A 69 -13.23 -0.64 9.93
C SER A 69 -13.60 -2.12 9.86
N ILE A 70 -14.62 -2.50 10.66
CA ILE A 70 -15.19 -3.84 10.60
C ILE A 70 -15.72 -4.14 9.21
N GLU A 71 -16.26 -3.12 8.53
CA GLU A 71 -16.76 -3.26 7.16
C GLU A 71 -15.66 -3.68 6.20
N ASP A 72 -14.46 -3.10 6.33
CA ASP A 72 -13.33 -3.48 5.50
C ASP A 72 -12.94 -4.94 5.73
N VAL A 73 -12.96 -5.38 6.98
CA VAL A 73 -12.66 -6.77 7.32
C VAL A 73 -13.71 -7.71 6.73
N ILE A 74 -14.97 -7.36 6.85
CA ILE A 74 -16.07 -8.16 6.30
C ILE A 74 -15.98 -8.23 4.78
N ASN A 75 -15.71 -7.11 4.12
CA ASN A 75 -15.57 -7.07 2.68
C ASN A 75 -14.40 -7.92 2.20
N ASP A 76 -13.29 -7.89 2.91
CA ASP A 76 -12.15 -8.74 2.59
C ASP A 76 -12.50 -10.22 2.71
N ALA A 77 -13.22 -10.59 3.76
CA ALA A 77 -13.64 -11.97 3.96
C ALA A 77 -14.61 -12.43 2.86
N ALA A 78 -15.49 -11.53 2.42
CA ALA A 78 -16.45 -11.82 1.36
C ALA A 78 -15.81 -12.00 -0.01
N ASN A 79 -14.65 -11.41 -0.22
CA ASN A 79 -13.93 -11.42 -1.49
C ASN A 79 -12.86 -12.51 -1.57
N LEU A 80 -12.75 -13.33 -0.57
CA LEU A 80 -11.78 -14.42 -0.56
C LEU A 80 -12.22 -15.63 -1.39
#